data_5e938a1879945db9d707b63bfa77362c
#
_entry.id   5e938a1879945db9d707b63bfa77362c
#
_cell.length_a   1.000
_cell.length_b   1.000
_cell.length_c   1.000
_cell.angle_alpha   90.00
_cell.angle_beta   90.00
_cell.angle_gamma   90.00
#
_symmetry.space_group_name_H-M   'P 1'
#
loop_
_entity.id
_entity.type
_entity.pdbx_description
1 polymer ?
#
loop_
_entity_poly.entity_id
_entity_poly.type
_entity_poly.pdbx_seq_one_letter_code
_entity_poly.pdbx_strand_id
1 'polypeptide(L)'
;MSILEYMKNNLLYLDGGMGTLLQDAGLPPGEFPERWNITNPEIIQQIHRSYYDAGSNVINTNTFGANGLKFSNQELEQIVKSAVNNAKIARDTSSAPQEKFIALDIGPCGKLLKPYGDLDFEDAVGLFSQVIT
;
A
#
# COMPACT_ATOMS: atom_id res chain seq x y z
N MET A 1 -14.16 -5.23 15.59
CA MET A 1 -15.03 -4.14 15.04
C MET A 1 -14.65 -3.92 13.58
N SER A 2 -15.63 -3.87 12.71
CA SER A 2 -15.39 -3.55 11.31
C SER A 2 -15.18 -2.03 11.13
N ILE A 3 -14.49 -1.65 10.03
CA ILE A 3 -14.30 -0.24 9.70
C ILE A 3 -15.64 0.49 9.53
N LEU A 4 -16.64 -0.18 8.96
CA LEU A 4 -17.98 0.41 8.77
C LEU A 4 -18.69 0.66 10.10
N GLU A 5 -18.52 -0.21 11.08
CA GLU A 5 -19.07 0.01 12.42
C GLU A 5 -18.38 1.16 13.13
N TYR A 6 -17.07 1.24 13.01
CA TYR A 6 -16.29 2.34 13.60
C TYR A 6 -16.73 3.69 13.05
N MET A 7 -16.89 3.81 11.73
CA MET A 7 -17.25 5.05 11.06
C MET A 7 -18.65 5.58 11.41
N LYS A 8 -19.52 4.77 11.97
CA LYS A 8 -20.87 5.26 12.37
C LYS A 8 -20.81 6.33 13.44
N ASN A 9 -19.84 6.26 14.33
CA ASN A 9 -19.78 7.12 15.51
C ASN A 9 -18.43 7.80 15.72
N ASN A 10 -17.46 7.59 14.81
CA ASN A 10 -16.11 8.10 14.99
C ASN A 10 -15.58 8.68 13.67
N LEU A 11 -14.67 9.65 13.79
CA LEU A 11 -13.87 10.10 12.65
C LEU A 11 -12.79 9.05 12.35
N LEU A 12 -12.52 8.86 11.06
CA LEU A 12 -11.50 7.96 10.59
C LEU A 12 -10.32 8.77 10.05
N TYR A 13 -9.18 8.66 10.69
CA TYR A 13 -7.95 9.34 10.27
C TYR A 13 -7.12 8.42 9.41
N LEU A 14 -6.83 8.87 8.20
CA LEU A 14 -5.93 8.18 7.27
C LEU A 14 -4.47 8.54 7.54
N ASP A 15 -3.56 7.76 6.98
CA ASP A 15 -2.15 8.09 6.96
C ASP A 15 -1.84 9.18 5.93
N GLY A 16 -0.57 9.57 5.85
CA GLY A 16 -0.05 10.54 4.89
C GLY A 16 0.88 9.91 3.86
N GLY A 17 1.76 10.73 3.29
CA GLY A 17 2.68 10.32 2.24
C GLY A 17 3.64 9.20 2.63
N MET A 18 3.99 8.38 1.66
CA MET A 18 5.00 7.33 1.78
C MET A 18 6.26 7.70 0.99
N GLY A 19 6.12 8.20 -0.24
CA GLY A 19 7.22 8.41 -1.16
C GLY A 19 8.32 9.33 -0.63
N THR A 20 7.95 10.47 -0.04
CA THR A 20 8.92 11.42 0.53
C THR A 20 9.67 10.81 1.72
N LEU A 21 8.99 10.05 2.57
CA LEU A 21 9.61 9.37 3.71
C LEU A 21 10.59 8.29 3.28
N LEU A 22 10.28 7.59 2.19
CA LEU A 22 11.19 6.60 1.60
C LEU A 22 12.42 7.27 0.99
N GLN A 23 12.25 8.41 0.32
CA GLN A 23 13.36 9.21 -0.21
C GLN A 23 14.27 9.70 0.92
N ASP A 24 13.69 10.20 2.00
CA ASP A 24 14.44 10.61 3.20
C ASP A 24 15.19 9.44 3.84
N ALA A 25 14.66 8.24 3.74
CA ALA A 25 15.29 7.01 4.22
C ALA A 25 16.35 6.44 3.25
N GLY A 26 16.55 7.06 2.08
CA GLY A 26 17.59 6.67 1.14
C GLY A 26 17.13 5.96 -0.12
N LEU A 27 15.83 5.95 -0.43
CA LEU A 27 15.34 5.37 -1.68
C LEU A 27 15.95 6.12 -2.88
N PRO A 28 16.72 5.46 -3.75
CA PRO A 28 17.33 6.11 -4.89
C PRO A 28 16.29 6.57 -5.93
N PRO A 29 16.54 7.65 -6.67
CA PRO A 29 15.71 8.04 -7.80
C PRO A 29 15.59 6.89 -8.83
N GLY A 30 14.38 6.64 -9.30
CA GLY A 30 14.11 5.60 -10.30
C GLY A 30 13.94 4.18 -9.76
N GLU A 31 14.21 3.95 -8.49
CA GLU A 31 13.89 2.67 -7.86
C GLU A 31 12.41 2.60 -7.49
N PHE A 32 11.80 1.43 -7.69
CA PHE A 32 10.40 1.21 -7.32
C PHE A 32 10.25 1.06 -5.81
N PRO A 33 9.48 1.95 -5.16
CA PRO A 33 9.28 1.90 -3.70
C PRO A 33 8.70 0.58 -3.22
N GLU A 34 7.91 -0.08 -4.06
CA GLU A 34 7.23 -1.32 -3.72
C GLU A 34 8.19 -2.47 -3.45
N ARG A 35 9.38 -2.46 -4.05
CA ARG A 35 10.42 -3.47 -3.78
C ARG A 35 10.97 -3.40 -2.37
N TRP A 36 10.90 -2.23 -1.75
CA TRP A 36 11.34 -2.08 -0.36
C TRP A 36 10.48 -2.84 0.65
N ASN A 37 9.28 -3.24 0.28
CA ASN A 37 8.50 -4.17 1.11
C ASN A 37 9.27 -5.48 1.38
N ILE A 38 10.12 -5.89 0.44
CA ILE A 38 10.92 -7.12 0.51
C ILE A 38 12.34 -6.81 0.99
N THR A 39 13.00 -5.79 0.42
CA THR A 39 14.43 -5.53 0.65
C THR A 39 14.70 -4.68 1.89
N ASN A 40 13.76 -3.85 2.32
CA ASN A 40 13.89 -2.97 3.48
C ASN A 40 12.59 -2.97 4.31
N PRO A 41 12.13 -4.14 4.76
CA PRO A 41 10.82 -4.25 5.42
C PRO A 41 10.74 -3.45 6.71
N GLU A 42 11.85 -3.33 7.45
CA GLU A 42 11.89 -2.59 8.71
C GLU A 42 11.58 -1.11 8.51
N ILE A 43 12.05 -0.51 7.42
CA ILE A 43 11.78 0.89 7.09
C ILE A 43 10.29 1.09 6.81
N ILE A 44 9.70 0.20 6.01
CA ILE A 44 8.27 0.24 5.71
C ILE A 44 7.44 0.09 6.98
N GLN A 45 7.77 -0.88 7.82
CA GLN A 45 7.10 -1.11 9.11
C GLN A 45 7.22 0.10 10.03
N GLN A 46 8.40 0.73 10.08
CA GLN A 46 8.62 1.91 10.91
C GLN A 46 7.77 3.10 10.46
N ILE A 47 7.66 3.33 9.16
CA ILE A 47 6.82 4.40 8.61
C ILE A 47 5.37 4.16 8.97
N HIS A 48 4.84 2.97 8.73
CA HIS A 48 3.46 2.62 9.08
C HIS A 48 3.20 2.77 10.58
N ARG A 49 4.13 2.31 11.42
CA ARG A 49 4.01 2.44 12.87
C ARG A 49 3.99 3.91 13.29
N SER A 50 4.82 4.74 12.69
CA SER A 50 4.86 6.17 12.99
C SER A 50 3.51 6.84 12.73
N TYR A 51 2.82 6.46 11.66
CA TYR A 51 1.47 6.96 11.39
C TYR A 51 0.46 6.47 12.43
N TYR A 52 0.47 5.20 12.79
CA TYR A 52 -0.40 4.69 13.86
C TYR A 52 -0.11 5.39 15.20
N ASP A 53 1.16 5.56 15.54
CA ASP A 53 1.55 6.22 16.79
C ASP A 53 1.17 7.71 16.81
N ALA A 54 1.06 8.35 15.65
CA ALA A 54 0.55 9.70 15.48
C ALA A 54 -0.98 9.80 15.56
N GLY A 55 -1.70 8.67 15.57
CA GLY A 55 -3.14 8.62 15.70
C GLY A 55 -3.92 8.17 14.48
N SER A 56 -3.27 7.79 13.40
CA SER A 56 -3.97 7.26 12.22
C SER A 56 -4.74 5.98 12.55
N ASN A 57 -5.94 5.89 12.04
CA ASN A 57 -6.76 4.68 12.13
C ASN A 57 -6.50 3.73 10.95
N VAL A 58 -6.23 4.28 9.77
CA VAL A 58 -5.99 3.51 8.55
C VAL A 58 -4.63 3.86 7.99
N ILE A 59 -3.84 2.85 7.70
CA ILE A 59 -2.65 3.01 6.84
C ILE A 59 -2.89 2.34 5.50
N ASN A 60 -2.33 2.93 4.46
CA ASN A 60 -2.32 2.35 3.12
C ASN A 60 -1.05 1.53 2.93
N THR A 61 -1.18 0.33 2.38
CA THR A 61 0.00 -0.49 2.07
C THR A 61 0.90 0.18 1.03
N ASN A 62 2.19 -0.15 1.04
CA ASN A 62 3.14 0.37 0.05
C ASN A 62 3.03 -0.39 -1.27
N THR A 63 1.90 -0.20 -1.98
CA THR A 63 1.55 -0.95 -3.20
C THR A 63 0.96 -0.08 -4.31
N PHE A 64 1.12 1.24 -4.24
CA PHE A 64 0.51 2.18 -5.20
C PHE A 64 0.87 1.84 -6.65
N GLY A 65 2.14 1.54 -6.93
CA GLY A 65 2.61 1.17 -8.26
C GLY A 65 2.68 -0.34 -8.52
N ALA A 66 2.14 -1.18 -7.63
CA ALA A 66 2.21 -2.63 -7.77
C ALA A 66 1.19 -3.16 -8.78
N ASN A 67 1.64 -3.48 -9.98
CA ASN A 67 0.79 -4.08 -11.02
C ASN A 67 1.63 -4.93 -11.98
N GLY A 68 0.93 -5.74 -12.79
CA GLY A 68 1.56 -6.69 -13.72
C GLY A 68 2.26 -6.06 -14.92
N LEU A 69 2.12 -4.74 -15.15
CA LEU A 69 2.88 -4.04 -16.19
C LEU A 69 4.30 -3.70 -15.73
N LYS A 70 4.54 -3.61 -14.42
CA LYS A 70 5.85 -3.25 -13.85
C LYS A 70 6.60 -4.46 -13.30
N PHE A 71 5.89 -5.46 -12.81
CA PHE A 71 6.46 -6.62 -12.09
C PHE A 71 5.96 -7.92 -12.70
N SER A 72 6.79 -8.96 -12.67
CA SER A 72 6.37 -10.32 -13.01
C SER A 72 5.29 -10.80 -12.02
N ASN A 73 4.51 -11.80 -12.40
CA ASN A 73 3.48 -12.35 -11.52
C ASN A 73 4.05 -12.82 -10.17
N GLN A 74 5.20 -13.48 -10.20
CA GLN A 74 5.87 -13.97 -8.98
C GLN A 74 6.36 -12.83 -8.10
N GLU A 75 6.99 -11.81 -8.69
CA GLU A 75 7.47 -10.64 -7.95
C GLU A 75 6.31 -9.84 -7.38
N LEU A 76 5.25 -9.64 -8.17
CA LEU A 76 4.04 -8.92 -7.73
C LEU A 76 3.39 -9.60 -6.52
N GLU A 77 3.26 -10.92 -6.55
CA GLU A 77 2.72 -11.68 -5.41
C GLU A 77 3.56 -11.48 -4.16
N GLN A 78 4.88 -11.56 -4.27
CA GLN A 78 5.79 -11.34 -3.15
C GLN A 78 5.70 -9.92 -2.60
N ILE A 79 5.64 -8.92 -3.48
CA ILE A 79 5.51 -7.50 -3.10
C ILE A 79 4.21 -7.28 -2.31
N VAL A 80 3.09 -7.72 -2.83
CA VAL A 80 1.78 -7.49 -2.19
C VAL A 80 1.70 -8.23 -0.84
N LYS A 81 2.11 -9.47 -0.79
CA LYS A 81 2.16 -10.23 0.47
C LYS A 81 3.06 -9.58 1.51
N SER A 82 4.24 -9.15 1.11
CA SER A 82 5.18 -8.47 2.01
C SER A 82 4.64 -7.12 2.47
N ALA A 83 4.01 -6.36 1.59
CA ALA A 83 3.40 -5.07 1.92
C ALA A 83 2.30 -5.22 2.99
N VAL A 84 1.40 -6.17 2.80
CA VAL A 84 0.33 -6.46 3.78
C VAL A 84 0.92 -6.95 5.09
N ASN A 85 1.93 -7.82 5.05
CA ASN A 85 2.59 -8.31 6.26
C ASN A 85 3.29 -7.19 7.03
N ASN A 86 3.99 -6.29 6.35
CA ASN A 86 4.63 -5.13 6.97
C ASN A 86 3.60 -4.23 7.66
N ALA A 87 2.45 -4.00 7.03
CA ALA A 87 1.35 -3.25 7.61
C ALA A 87 0.78 -3.93 8.87
N LYS A 88 0.62 -5.26 8.83
CA LYS A 88 0.16 -6.04 9.99
C LYS A 88 1.15 -5.96 11.16
N ILE A 89 2.44 -6.09 10.89
CA ILE A 89 3.47 -5.97 11.92
C ILE A 89 3.43 -4.58 12.56
N ALA A 90 3.32 -3.52 11.75
CA ALA A 90 3.23 -2.16 12.26
C ALA A 90 1.99 -1.96 13.14
N ARG A 91 0.83 -2.47 12.70
CA ARG A 91 -0.42 -2.43 13.46
C ARG A 91 -0.27 -3.12 14.82
N ASP A 92 0.30 -4.33 14.81
CA ASP A 92 0.38 -5.18 16.01
C ASP A 92 1.47 -4.73 16.98
N THR A 93 2.46 -3.98 16.51
CA THR A 93 3.56 -3.45 17.35
C THR A 93 3.39 -1.99 17.76
N SER A 94 2.40 -1.27 17.23
CA SER A 94 2.06 0.07 17.69
C SER A 94 1.37 -0.01 19.04
N SER A 95 1.79 0.84 19.98
CA SER A 95 1.17 0.95 21.31
C SER A 95 0.02 1.96 21.36
N ALA A 96 -0.27 2.65 20.27
CA ALA A 96 -1.34 3.64 20.22
C ALA A 96 -2.71 2.97 20.43
N PRO A 97 -3.63 3.62 21.19
CA PRO A 97 -4.84 2.95 21.71
C PRO A 97 -6.01 2.89 20.71
N GLN A 98 -5.97 3.66 19.62
CA GLN A 98 -7.09 3.72 18.67
C GLN A 98 -7.25 2.43 17.88
N GLU A 99 -8.45 2.21 17.33
CA GLU A 99 -8.69 1.16 16.35
C GLU A 99 -7.81 1.36 15.11
N LYS A 100 -7.23 0.28 14.62
CA LYS A 100 -6.27 0.28 13.51
C LYS A 100 -6.73 -0.63 12.39
N PHE A 101 -6.76 -0.08 11.19
CA PHE A 101 -7.17 -0.77 9.96
C PHE A 101 -6.06 -0.67 8.92
N ILE A 102 -6.10 -1.56 7.96
CA ILE A 102 -5.16 -1.61 6.83
C ILE A 102 -5.97 -1.54 5.54
N ALA A 103 -5.61 -0.60 4.66
CA ALA A 103 -6.17 -0.51 3.32
C ALA A 103 -5.13 -0.97 2.29
N LEU A 104 -5.53 -1.83 1.37
CA LEU A 104 -4.70 -2.16 0.22
C LEU A 104 -4.78 -1.00 -0.76
N ASP A 105 -3.65 -0.35 -1.00
CA ASP A 105 -3.55 0.76 -1.93
C ASP A 105 -3.42 0.25 -3.37
N ILE A 106 -4.32 0.67 -4.23
CA ILE A 106 -4.33 0.31 -5.66
C ILE A 106 -4.27 1.59 -6.46
N GLY A 107 -3.12 1.84 -7.06
CA GLY A 107 -2.91 2.99 -7.92
C GLY A 107 -3.24 2.72 -9.38
N PRO A 108 -3.09 3.73 -10.25
CA PRO A 108 -3.30 3.57 -11.68
C PRO A 108 -2.27 2.61 -12.30
N CYS A 109 -2.67 1.88 -13.33
CA CYS A 109 -1.78 0.94 -14.00
C CYS A 109 -0.69 1.61 -14.87
N GLY A 110 -0.82 2.89 -15.16
CA GLY A 110 0.11 3.66 -15.97
C GLY A 110 -0.23 3.73 -17.45
N LYS A 111 -1.34 3.12 -17.87
CA LYS A 111 -1.86 3.19 -19.25
C LYS A 111 -3.31 3.64 -19.26
N LEU A 112 -3.68 4.34 -20.33
CA LEU A 112 -5.06 4.78 -20.55
C LEU A 112 -5.87 3.71 -21.28
N LEU A 113 -7.13 3.61 -20.90
CA LEU A 113 -8.11 2.75 -21.58
C LEU A 113 -8.45 3.29 -22.95
N LYS A 114 -8.80 2.39 -23.88
CA LYS A 114 -9.41 2.77 -25.17
C LYS A 114 -10.69 3.57 -24.93
N PRO A 115 -11.01 4.58 -25.77
CA PRO A 115 -10.29 5.01 -26.97
C PRO A 115 -9.15 6.01 -26.72
N TYR A 116 -8.93 6.48 -25.48
CA TYR A 116 -7.94 7.49 -25.16
C TYR A 116 -6.51 6.93 -25.03
N GLY A 117 -6.36 5.62 -24.93
CA GLY A 117 -5.11 4.88 -24.92
C GLY A 117 -5.28 3.52 -25.60
N ASP A 118 -4.32 2.62 -25.38
CA ASP A 118 -4.28 1.32 -26.06
C ASP A 118 -4.75 0.14 -25.18
N LEU A 119 -5.09 0.40 -23.92
CA LEU A 119 -5.45 -0.66 -22.97
C LEU A 119 -6.93 -1.04 -23.12
N ASP A 120 -7.20 -2.32 -23.35
CA ASP A 120 -8.57 -2.86 -23.32
C ASP A 120 -9.10 -2.92 -21.89
N PHE A 121 -10.40 -2.71 -21.72
CA PHE A 121 -11.05 -2.76 -20.40
C PHE A 121 -10.85 -4.11 -19.71
N GLU A 122 -11.01 -5.22 -20.43
CA GLU A 122 -10.84 -6.57 -19.88
C GLU A 122 -9.39 -6.83 -19.43
N ASP A 123 -8.41 -6.30 -20.16
CA ASP A 123 -7.01 -6.38 -19.76
C ASP A 123 -6.75 -5.59 -18.47
N ALA A 124 -7.36 -4.41 -18.33
CA ALA A 124 -7.28 -3.64 -17.10
C ALA A 124 -7.91 -4.39 -15.91
N VAL A 125 -9.06 -5.01 -16.10
CA VAL A 125 -9.70 -5.86 -15.07
C VAL A 125 -8.74 -6.95 -14.62
N GLY A 126 -8.05 -7.60 -15.55
CA GLY A 126 -7.04 -8.62 -15.24
C GLY A 126 -5.89 -8.07 -14.40
N LEU A 127 -5.36 -6.90 -14.76
CA LEU A 127 -4.25 -6.27 -14.02
C LEU A 127 -4.62 -5.93 -12.57
N PHE A 128 -5.79 -5.35 -12.36
CA PHE A 128 -6.27 -5.03 -11.00
C PHE A 128 -6.62 -6.29 -10.21
N SER A 129 -7.19 -7.29 -10.84
CA SER A 129 -7.53 -8.55 -10.18
C SER A 129 -6.29 -9.27 -9.62
N GLN A 130 -5.15 -9.20 -10.31
CA GLN A 130 -3.90 -9.79 -9.83
C GLN A 130 -3.44 -9.22 -8.47
N VAL A 131 -3.70 -7.94 -8.23
CA VAL A 131 -3.29 -7.28 -6.97
C VAL A 131 -4.23 -7.68 -5.83
N ILE A 132 -5.52 -7.83 -6.10
CA ILE A 132 -6.56 -8.08 -5.10
C ILE A 132 -6.58 -9.55 -4.66
N THR A 133 -6.36 -10.44 -5.57
CA THR A 133 -6.42 -11.88 -5.30
C THR A 133 -5.08 -12.47 -4.92
#